data_5b4fcb9a91ac710f446289b6ee0e70e9
#
_entry.id   5b4fcb9a91ac710f446289b6ee0e70e9
#
_cell.length_a   1.000
_cell.length_b   1.000
_cell.length_c   1.000
_cell.angle_alpha   90.00
_cell.angle_beta   90.00
_cell.angle_gamma   90.00
#
_symmetry.space_group_name_H-M   'P 1'
#
loop_
_entity.id
_entity.type
_entity.pdbx_description
1 polymer ?
#
loop_
_entity_poly.entity_id
_entity_poly.type
_entity_poly.pdbx_seq_one_letter_code
_entity_poly.pdbx_strand_id
1 'polypeptide(L)'
;GTGGGKTTTFMIPNIEYALACGTSFISTDSKGDLLRLYGKLCEQYGYTCLNINFRTPMKSDSYNYMQLINLYIDMWRDDPKRVDYHSRAERYAKALANSIVHTKGFDGGGQNSYFYDSSEGLITSIILLVAQYCKPEERHIVSVFKILLEFVQTVKSANDETDSQRKVKQTKLNEILSLLPEDDKIRWFAGSVPGSEGMQYLSVITTSMSRLLAFIDSESENILCKNSKITVADIYQKKVAVFITFPEEDATKHVLVSLFLSQIINEAIVYADERTKENKLTRRLYIFADEFGIFPYMGNILGMFGASRSRNIIIVPCIQSPAQLRQTYGADGETIIRDCCQTVIFGGFSPMSDTAVTFSKLLGNQTVAAGSVSTNNREGRSLFGSGSNSSRSVNMIARPLMTPDELQLLPFGKWVVNRRGSHPFIANMPRYDKWGIRLEAPYISETREYVPTAYAKLDDVIRTIKERKWRQTVREKRESANPSESVDSTADY
;
A
#
# COMPACT_ATOMS: atom_id res chain seq x y z
N GLY A 1 8.72 -1.89 21.09
CA GLY A 1 7.83 -2.88 21.71
C GLY A 1 6.41 -2.33 21.85
N THR A 2 5.46 -3.22 22.02
CA THR A 2 4.06 -2.88 22.37
C THR A 2 4.03 -2.02 23.64
N GLY A 3 3.26 -0.93 23.67
CA GLY A 3 3.17 -0.05 24.84
C GLY A 3 4.31 0.98 24.99
N GLY A 4 5.26 1.03 24.06
CA GLY A 4 6.38 1.97 24.11
C GLY A 4 6.02 3.45 23.88
N GLY A 5 4.73 3.78 23.73
CA GLY A 5 4.27 5.17 23.58
C GLY A 5 4.42 5.75 22.18
N LYS A 6 4.67 4.97 21.14
CA LYS A 6 4.82 5.44 19.74
C LYS A 6 3.72 6.45 19.34
N THR A 7 2.47 6.08 19.56
CA THR A 7 1.33 6.93 19.20
C THR A 7 1.31 8.23 20.01
N THR A 8 1.49 8.16 21.33
CA THR A 8 1.32 9.30 22.24
C THR A 8 2.52 10.23 22.32
N THR A 9 3.74 9.73 22.03
CA THR A 9 4.98 10.55 22.14
C THR A 9 5.52 10.97 20.77
N PHE A 10 5.13 10.26 19.70
CA PHE A 10 5.63 10.52 18.34
C PHE A 10 4.52 10.85 17.34
N MET A 11 3.54 9.95 17.14
CA MET A 11 2.53 10.13 16.09
C MET A 11 1.68 11.37 16.30
N ILE A 12 1.07 11.53 17.48
CA ILE A 12 0.21 12.66 17.83
C ILE A 12 0.95 14.00 17.70
N PRO A 13 2.15 14.23 18.26
CA PRO A 13 2.89 15.48 18.06
C PRO A 13 3.25 15.77 16.60
N ASN A 14 3.52 14.73 15.79
CA ASN A 14 3.84 14.92 14.38
C ASN A 14 2.60 15.21 13.52
N ILE A 15 1.44 14.64 13.84
CA ILE A 15 0.17 15.01 13.22
C ILE A 15 -0.18 16.46 13.52
N GLU A 16 -0.02 16.89 14.77
CA GLU A 16 -0.19 18.30 15.17
C GLU A 16 0.71 19.23 14.36
N TYR A 17 1.99 18.86 14.23
CA TYR A 17 2.92 19.60 13.39
C TYR A 17 2.50 19.66 11.92
N ALA A 18 2.03 18.52 11.37
CA ALA A 18 1.55 18.45 9.99
C ALA A 18 0.34 19.37 9.76
N LEU A 19 -0.60 19.40 10.72
CA LEU A 19 -1.76 20.31 10.72
C LEU A 19 -1.33 21.77 10.79
N ALA A 20 -0.46 22.14 11.72
CA ALA A 20 0.04 23.49 11.87
C ALA A 20 0.76 23.99 10.61
N CYS A 21 1.51 23.12 9.94
CA CYS A 21 2.18 23.42 8.67
C CYS A 21 1.25 23.42 7.45
N GLY A 22 -0.02 23.02 7.58
CA GLY A 22 -0.97 22.92 6.48
C GLY A 22 -0.59 21.86 5.44
N THR A 23 0.14 20.83 5.82
CA THR A 23 0.54 19.72 4.92
C THR A 23 -0.54 18.66 4.86
N SER A 24 -0.69 17.98 3.73
CA SER A 24 -1.58 16.81 3.64
C SER A 24 -0.93 15.60 4.34
N PHE A 25 -1.75 14.74 4.92
CA PHE A 25 -1.25 13.53 5.52
C PHE A 25 -2.21 12.35 5.40
N ILE A 26 -1.63 11.16 5.46
CA ILE A 26 -2.33 9.88 5.57
C ILE A 26 -1.84 9.23 6.85
N SER A 27 -2.72 8.75 7.69
CA SER A 27 -2.35 8.00 8.90
C SER A 27 -3.07 6.68 8.95
N THR A 28 -2.35 5.61 9.28
CA THR A 28 -2.95 4.33 9.65
C THR A 28 -3.07 4.24 11.16
N ASP A 29 -4.16 3.65 11.64
CA ASP A 29 -4.46 3.52 13.07
C ASP A 29 -5.32 2.29 13.32
N SER A 30 -4.84 1.36 14.10
CA SER A 30 -5.57 0.13 14.38
C SER A 30 -6.78 0.32 15.32
N LYS A 31 -6.79 1.41 16.11
CA LYS A 31 -7.82 1.68 17.12
C LYS A 31 -8.83 2.75 16.72
N GLY A 32 -8.51 3.56 15.71
CA GLY A 32 -9.32 4.71 15.30
C GLY A 32 -9.20 5.92 16.23
N ASP A 33 -8.19 5.94 17.10
CA ASP A 33 -7.96 7.04 18.04
C ASP A 33 -7.56 8.34 17.34
N LEU A 34 -6.78 8.26 16.25
CA LEU A 34 -6.29 9.45 15.55
C LEU A 34 -7.43 10.25 14.90
N LEU A 35 -8.37 9.57 14.24
CA LEU A 35 -9.55 10.24 13.69
C LEU A 35 -10.39 10.86 14.81
N ARG A 36 -10.63 10.09 15.87
CA ARG A 36 -11.43 10.54 17.02
C ARG A 36 -10.85 11.81 17.65
N LEU A 37 -9.52 11.90 17.74
CA LEU A 37 -8.82 13.03 18.36
C LEU A 37 -8.69 14.24 17.41
N TYR A 38 -8.45 14.00 16.12
CA TYR A 38 -8.07 15.05 15.17
C TYR A 38 -9.13 15.42 14.14
N GLY A 39 -10.18 14.62 13.96
CA GLY A 39 -11.17 14.85 12.90
C GLY A 39 -11.78 16.24 12.93
N LYS A 40 -12.27 16.69 14.10
CA LYS A 40 -12.83 18.06 14.26
C LYS A 40 -11.79 19.14 14.04
N LEU A 41 -10.60 18.95 14.56
CA LEU A 41 -9.51 19.93 14.42
C LEU A 41 -9.11 20.05 12.94
N CYS A 42 -9.05 18.94 12.20
CA CYS A 42 -8.81 18.97 10.76
C CYS A 42 -9.84 19.82 10.02
N GLU A 43 -11.14 19.64 10.32
CA GLU A 43 -12.21 20.43 9.71
C GLU A 43 -12.07 21.93 10.02
N GLN A 44 -11.75 22.29 11.26
CA GLN A 44 -11.52 23.67 11.69
C GLN A 44 -10.34 24.33 10.96
N TYR A 45 -9.27 23.57 10.68
CA TYR A 45 -8.11 24.05 9.91
C TYR A 45 -8.33 24.01 8.38
N GLY A 46 -9.56 23.68 7.94
CA GLY A 46 -9.94 23.66 6.54
C GLY A 46 -9.41 22.47 5.77
N TYR A 47 -9.20 21.34 6.45
CA TYR A 47 -8.88 20.08 5.80
C TYR A 47 -10.15 19.37 5.32
N THR A 48 -10.05 18.72 4.19
CA THR A 48 -11.01 17.72 3.79
C THR A 48 -10.59 16.39 4.41
N CYS A 49 -11.45 15.83 5.29
CA CYS A 49 -11.17 14.57 5.96
C CYS A 49 -11.74 13.40 5.18
N LEU A 50 -10.94 12.35 5.01
CA LEU A 50 -11.36 11.05 4.48
C LEU A 50 -11.15 9.99 5.57
N ASN A 51 -12.24 9.34 5.96
CA ASN A 51 -12.23 8.26 6.93
C ASN A 51 -12.39 6.91 6.23
N ILE A 52 -11.33 6.16 6.06
CA ILE A 52 -11.40 4.78 5.55
C ILE A 52 -11.35 3.83 6.74
N ASN A 53 -12.46 3.18 7.05
CA ASN A 53 -12.61 2.40 8.26
C ASN A 53 -12.99 0.95 7.96
N PHE A 54 -11.99 0.07 7.93
CA PHE A 54 -12.18 -1.37 7.74
C PHE A 54 -12.56 -2.11 9.04
N ARG A 55 -12.49 -1.46 10.20
CA ARG A 55 -12.96 -2.02 11.48
C ARG A 55 -14.48 -1.88 11.65
N THR A 56 -15.03 -0.75 11.20
CA THR A 56 -16.46 -0.46 11.18
C THR A 56 -16.85 0.12 9.83
N PRO A 57 -17.01 -0.72 8.79
CA PRO A 57 -17.18 -0.27 7.41
C PRO A 57 -18.38 0.63 7.17
N MET A 58 -19.45 0.45 7.97
CA MET A 58 -20.64 1.31 7.90
C MET A 58 -20.40 2.76 8.35
N LYS A 59 -19.25 3.07 8.96
CA LYS A 59 -18.81 4.44 9.32
C LYS A 59 -17.72 4.98 8.40
N SER A 60 -17.43 4.27 7.32
CA SER A 60 -16.35 4.58 6.39
C SER A 60 -16.79 5.47 5.24
N ASP A 61 -15.89 6.31 4.76
CA ASP A 61 -15.96 6.85 3.41
C ASP A 61 -15.67 5.75 2.38
N SER A 62 -16.12 5.98 1.15
CA SER A 62 -15.92 5.02 0.06
C SER A 62 -14.56 5.23 -0.61
N TYR A 63 -13.99 4.13 -1.10
CA TYR A 63 -12.77 4.14 -1.91
C TYR A 63 -12.79 2.96 -2.89
N ASN A 64 -13.07 3.24 -4.16
CA ASN A 64 -13.05 2.26 -5.22
C ASN A 64 -11.63 2.16 -5.81
N TYR A 65 -10.96 1.01 -5.62
CA TYR A 65 -9.62 0.76 -6.17
C TYR A 65 -9.53 0.87 -7.70
N MET A 66 -10.67 0.73 -8.40
CA MET A 66 -10.73 0.90 -9.84
C MET A 66 -11.05 2.35 -10.28
N GLN A 67 -11.30 3.28 -9.35
CA GLN A 67 -11.72 4.65 -9.68
C GLN A 67 -10.79 5.34 -10.68
N LEU A 68 -9.48 5.22 -10.49
CA LEU A 68 -8.49 5.84 -11.36
C LEU A 68 -8.44 5.18 -12.75
N ILE A 69 -8.59 3.86 -12.80
CA ILE A 69 -8.68 3.10 -14.05
C ILE A 69 -9.91 3.54 -14.83
N ASN A 70 -11.06 3.61 -14.14
CA ASN A 70 -12.33 4.05 -14.73
C ASN A 70 -12.23 5.47 -15.27
N LEU A 71 -11.61 6.38 -14.53
CA LEU A 71 -11.38 7.77 -14.96
C LEU A 71 -10.61 7.83 -16.29
N TYR A 72 -9.49 7.10 -16.41
CA TYR A 72 -8.69 7.10 -17.62
C TYR A 72 -9.39 6.40 -18.80
N ILE A 73 -10.19 5.37 -18.54
CA ILE A 73 -11.03 4.74 -19.58
C ILE A 73 -12.11 5.72 -20.06
N ASP A 74 -12.74 6.48 -19.18
CA ASP A 74 -13.75 7.46 -19.56
C ASP A 74 -13.11 8.62 -20.36
N MET A 75 -11.95 9.15 -19.92
CA MET A 75 -11.19 10.16 -20.67
C MET A 75 -10.76 9.67 -22.06
N TRP A 76 -10.31 8.41 -22.16
CA TRP A 76 -9.99 7.82 -23.48
C TRP A 76 -11.23 7.62 -24.35
N ARG A 77 -12.38 7.30 -23.76
CA ARG A 77 -13.64 7.15 -24.48
C ARG A 77 -14.11 8.48 -25.06
N ASP A 78 -13.89 9.58 -24.34
CA ASP A 78 -14.22 10.94 -24.77
C ASP A 78 -13.26 11.43 -25.88
N ASP A 79 -12.00 11.06 -25.85
CA ASP A 79 -11.00 11.35 -26.87
C ASP A 79 -10.15 10.12 -27.22
N PRO A 80 -10.61 9.26 -28.14
CA PRO A 80 -9.92 8.01 -28.52
C PRO A 80 -8.54 8.22 -29.17
N LYS A 81 -8.22 9.43 -29.65
CA LYS A 81 -6.89 9.77 -30.19
C LYS A 81 -5.82 9.85 -29.11
N ARG A 82 -6.22 10.04 -27.85
CA ARG A 82 -5.33 10.10 -26.67
C ARG A 82 -5.03 8.70 -26.16
N VAL A 83 -4.19 8.00 -26.91
CA VAL A 83 -3.71 6.63 -26.57
C VAL A 83 -3.03 6.59 -25.18
N ASP A 84 -2.46 7.72 -24.72
CA ASP A 84 -1.86 7.82 -23.40
C ASP A 84 -2.85 7.59 -22.26
N TYR A 85 -4.11 7.96 -22.39
CA TYR A 85 -5.14 7.68 -21.38
C TYR A 85 -5.41 6.17 -21.27
N HIS A 86 -5.57 5.49 -22.40
CA HIS A 86 -5.77 4.05 -22.42
C HIS A 86 -4.56 3.31 -21.83
N SER A 87 -3.34 3.68 -22.24
CA SER A 87 -2.10 3.11 -21.70
C SER A 87 -1.95 3.32 -20.18
N ARG A 88 -2.45 4.45 -19.64
CA ARG A 88 -2.48 4.66 -18.18
C ARG A 88 -3.46 3.72 -17.50
N ALA A 89 -4.65 3.55 -18.04
CA ALA A 89 -5.62 2.60 -17.50
C ALA A 89 -5.06 1.17 -17.46
N GLU A 90 -4.39 0.73 -18.55
CA GLU A 90 -3.70 -0.57 -18.62
C GLU A 90 -2.65 -0.71 -17.52
N ARG A 91 -1.78 0.30 -17.36
CA ARG A 91 -0.72 0.32 -16.34
C ARG A 91 -1.28 0.23 -14.92
N TYR A 92 -2.36 0.99 -14.62
CA TYR A 92 -3.00 0.95 -13.30
C TYR A 92 -3.75 -0.36 -13.07
N ALA A 93 -4.39 -0.92 -14.09
CA ALA A 93 -5.04 -2.23 -14.00
C ALA A 93 -4.02 -3.34 -13.70
N LYS A 94 -2.88 -3.33 -14.41
CA LYS A 94 -1.78 -4.26 -14.16
C LYS A 94 -1.18 -4.09 -12.76
N ALA A 95 -0.94 -2.84 -12.32
CA ALA A 95 -0.41 -2.57 -10.99
C ALA A 95 -1.35 -3.03 -9.88
N LEU A 96 -2.67 -2.85 -10.05
CA LEU A 96 -3.68 -3.32 -9.12
C LEU A 96 -3.71 -4.85 -9.07
N ALA A 97 -3.75 -5.52 -10.23
CA ALA A 97 -3.74 -6.98 -10.31
C ALA A 97 -2.47 -7.59 -9.68
N ASN A 98 -1.29 -7.02 -9.99
CA ASN A 98 -0.03 -7.43 -9.38
C ASN A 98 -0.06 -7.34 -7.86
N SER A 99 -0.52 -6.21 -7.32
CA SER A 99 -0.63 -6.02 -5.87
C SER A 99 -1.64 -6.95 -5.20
N ILE A 100 -2.68 -7.38 -5.91
CA ILE A 100 -3.67 -8.37 -5.43
C ILE A 100 -3.07 -9.78 -5.41
N VAL A 101 -2.35 -10.16 -6.46
CA VAL A 101 -1.84 -11.52 -6.63
C VAL A 101 -0.62 -11.78 -5.74
N HIS A 102 0.32 -10.84 -5.68
CA HIS A 102 1.62 -11.01 -5.03
C HIS A 102 1.67 -10.44 -3.61
N THR A 103 0.70 -10.79 -2.76
CA THR A 103 0.60 -10.30 -1.37
C THR A 103 1.55 -10.97 -0.38
N LYS A 104 2.14 -12.13 -0.74
CA LYS A 104 2.99 -12.92 0.18
C LYS A 104 4.49 -12.80 -0.09
N GLY A 105 4.92 -11.75 -0.79
CA GLY A 105 6.31 -11.63 -1.21
C GLY A 105 6.62 -12.51 -2.42
N PHE A 106 7.82 -12.37 -2.90
CA PHE A 106 8.32 -13.12 -4.04
C PHE A 106 8.65 -14.57 -3.57
N ASP A 107 7.68 -15.47 -3.63
CA ASP A 107 7.97 -16.90 -3.71
C ASP A 107 8.61 -17.15 -5.10
N GLY A 108 9.85 -16.65 -5.23
CA GLY A 108 10.58 -16.62 -6.48
C GLY A 108 10.78 -18.01 -7.04
N GLY A 109 10.11 -18.31 -8.14
CA GLY A 109 10.47 -19.43 -9.01
C GLY A 109 10.07 -20.83 -8.57
N GLY A 110 9.11 -20.99 -7.64
CA GLY A 110 8.50 -22.29 -7.35
C GLY A 110 7.61 -22.76 -8.51
N GLN A 111 7.26 -24.05 -8.53
CA GLN A 111 6.38 -24.68 -9.56
C GLN A 111 5.03 -23.97 -9.73
N ASN A 112 4.65 -23.08 -8.81
CA ASN A 112 3.40 -22.32 -8.80
C ASN A 112 3.49 -20.92 -9.44
N SER A 113 4.67 -20.45 -9.86
CA SER A 113 4.83 -19.10 -10.45
C SER A 113 3.93 -18.89 -11.66
N TYR A 114 3.81 -19.91 -12.52
CA TYR A 114 2.93 -19.86 -13.69
C TYR A 114 1.48 -19.51 -13.33
N PHE A 115 0.94 -20.09 -12.26
CA PHE A 115 -0.45 -19.81 -11.85
C PHE A 115 -0.64 -18.38 -11.34
N TYR A 116 0.34 -17.83 -10.64
CA TYR A 116 0.30 -16.44 -10.18
C TYR A 116 0.41 -15.46 -11.34
N ASP A 117 1.38 -15.67 -12.25
CA ASP A 117 1.57 -14.81 -13.42
C ASP A 117 0.34 -14.85 -14.35
N SER A 118 -0.22 -16.04 -14.57
CA SER A 118 -1.44 -16.21 -15.36
C SER A 118 -2.66 -15.57 -14.66
N SER A 119 -2.74 -15.65 -13.33
CA SER A 119 -3.80 -15.00 -12.55
C SER A 119 -3.69 -13.48 -12.59
N GLU A 120 -2.47 -12.91 -12.52
CA GLU A 120 -2.25 -11.47 -12.68
C GLU A 120 -2.74 -11.00 -14.05
N GLY A 121 -2.36 -11.71 -15.11
CA GLY A 121 -2.82 -11.41 -16.47
C GLY A 121 -4.35 -11.47 -16.60
N LEU A 122 -4.97 -12.54 -16.10
CA LEU A 122 -6.43 -12.71 -16.14
C LEU A 122 -7.16 -11.63 -15.35
N ILE A 123 -6.73 -11.32 -14.12
CA ILE A 123 -7.32 -10.27 -13.31
C ILE A 123 -7.17 -8.91 -14.02
N THR A 124 -6.00 -8.61 -14.60
CA THR A 124 -5.79 -7.38 -15.39
C THR A 124 -6.77 -7.29 -16.55
N SER A 125 -6.93 -8.38 -17.30
CA SER A 125 -7.88 -8.48 -18.42
C SER A 125 -9.31 -8.18 -17.97
N ILE A 126 -9.78 -8.79 -16.87
CA ILE A 126 -11.15 -8.60 -16.37
C ILE A 126 -11.35 -7.20 -15.76
N ILE A 127 -10.34 -6.63 -15.09
CA ILE A 127 -10.40 -5.24 -14.62
C ILE A 127 -10.66 -4.30 -15.80
N LEU A 128 -9.91 -4.45 -16.88
CA LEU A 128 -10.09 -3.63 -18.09
C LEU A 128 -11.44 -3.89 -18.76
N LEU A 129 -11.89 -5.14 -18.81
CA LEU A 129 -13.20 -5.54 -19.33
C LEU A 129 -14.34 -4.83 -18.57
N VAL A 130 -14.30 -4.88 -17.24
CA VAL A 130 -15.27 -4.23 -16.35
C VAL A 130 -15.22 -2.71 -16.52
N ALA A 131 -14.03 -2.10 -16.53
CA ALA A 131 -13.88 -0.67 -16.71
C ALA A 131 -14.39 -0.16 -18.06
N GLN A 132 -14.22 -0.96 -19.13
CA GLN A 132 -14.62 -0.55 -20.49
C GLN A 132 -16.08 -0.85 -20.82
N TYR A 133 -16.64 -1.95 -20.36
CA TYR A 133 -17.92 -2.46 -20.88
C TYR A 133 -19.05 -2.49 -19.86
N CYS A 134 -18.80 -2.28 -18.57
CA CYS A 134 -19.83 -2.21 -17.55
C CYS A 134 -20.35 -0.78 -17.35
N LYS A 135 -21.49 -0.66 -16.68
CA LYS A 135 -22.05 0.62 -16.27
C LYS A 135 -21.22 1.25 -15.16
N PRO A 136 -21.23 2.59 -14.99
CA PRO A 136 -20.41 3.27 -13.99
C PRO A 136 -20.54 2.70 -12.58
N GLU A 137 -21.76 2.35 -12.14
CA GLU A 137 -22.06 1.78 -10.82
C GLU A 137 -21.58 0.34 -10.62
N GLU A 138 -21.27 -0.36 -11.72
CA GLU A 138 -20.80 -1.75 -11.71
C GLU A 138 -19.25 -1.85 -11.79
N ARG A 139 -18.54 -0.72 -11.98
CA ARG A 139 -17.09 -0.68 -12.24
C ARG A 139 -16.25 -0.67 -10.98
N HIS A 140 -16.23 -1.81 -10.28
CA HIS A 140 -15.48 -2.00 -9.05
C HIS A 140 -14.95 -3.44 -8.92
N ILE A 141 -14.03 -3.66 -7.97
CA ILE A 141 -13.30 -4.91 -7.84
C ILE A 141 -14.20 -6.13 -7.53
N VAL A 142 -15.33 -5.94 -6.86
CA VAL A 142 -16.26 -7.04 -6.56
C VAL A 142 -16.93 -7.54 -7.84
N SER A 143 -17.18 -6.67 -8.82
CA SER A 143 -17.65 -7.08 -10.15
C SER A 143 -16.63 -7.95 -10.89
N VAL A 144 -15.34 -7.69 -10.72
CA VAL A 144 -14.27 -8.55 -11.26
C VAL A 144 -14.38 -9.97 -10.69
N PHE A 145 -14.61 -10.09 -9.38
CA PHE A 145 -14.85 -11.39 -8.73
C PHE A 145 -16.12 -12.08 -9.27
N LYS A 146 -17.22 -11.35 -9.44
CA LYS A 146 -18.48 -11.88 -9.97
C LYS A 146 -18.32 -12.47 -11.36
N ILE A 147 -17.60 -11.79 -12.25
CA ILE A 147 -17.29 -12.30 -13.61
C ILE A 147 -16.45 -13.58 -13.54
N LEU A 148 -15.43 -13.63 -12.68
CA LEU A 148 -14.64 -14.85 -12.48
C LEU A 148 -15.49 -16.01 -11.97
N LEU A 149 -16.45 -15.76 -11.07
CA LEU A 149 -17.37 -16.77 -10.56
C LEU A 149 -18.25 -17.36 -11.68
N GLU A 150 -18.70 -16.53 -12.64
CA GLU A 150 -19.48 -17.00 -13.78
C GLU A 150 -18.65 -17.88 -14.74
N PHE A 151 -17.34 -17.64 -14.84
CA PHE A 151 -16.44 -18.53 -15.61
C PHE A 151 -16.33 -19.94 -15.01
N VAL A 152 -16.31 -20.05 -13.67
CA VAL A 152 -16.30 -21.37 -12.99
C VAL A 152 -17.60 -22.13 -13.24
N GLN A 153 -18.74 -21.47 -13.14
CA GLN A 153 -20.07 -22.10 -13.33
C GLN A 153 -20.22 -22.69 -14.74
N THR A 154 -19.68 -22.01 -15.73
CA THR A 154 -19.74 -22.49 -17.13
C THR A 154 -18.96 -23.76 -17.36
N VAL A 155 -17.82 -23.95 -16.71
CA VAL A 155 -17.01 -25.19 -16.82
C VAL A 155 -17.75 -26.37 -16.21
N LYS A 156 -18.46 -26.20 -15.08
CA LYS A 156 -19.25 -27.26 -14.45
C LYS A 156 -20.40 -27.74 -15.35
N SER A 157 -21.10 -26.81 -16.00
CA SER A 157 -22.17 -27.13 -16.93
C SER A 157 -21.70 -27.92 -18.17
N ALA A 158 -20.44 -27.73 -18.57
CA ALA A 158 -19.83 -28.41 -19.68
C ALA A 158 -19.44 -29.88 -19.39
N ASN A 159 -19.24 -30.24 -18.12
CA ASN A 159 -18.84 -31.57 -17.70
C ASN A 159 -20.04 -32.55 -17.51
N ASP A 160 -21.29 -32.05 -17.49
CA ASP A 160 -22.49 -32.85 -17.23
C ASP A 160 -23.10 -33.51 -18.50
N GLU A 161 -22.58 -33.24 -19.69
CA GLU A 161 -23.07 -33.83 -20.91
C GLU A 161 -22.11 -34.93 -21.38
N THR A 162 -22.50 -36.18 -21.13
CA THR A 162 -22.02 -37.37 -21.80
C THR A 162 -22.52 -37.38 -23.24
N ASP A 163 -21.73 -36.85 -24.20
CA ASP A 163 -21.90 -37.26 -25.57
C ASP A 163 -20.62 -37.07 -26.43
N SER A 164 -20.38 -38.04 -27.23
CA SER A 164 -19.20 -38.39 -28.00
C SER A 164 -19.02 -37.58 -29.28
N GLN A 165 -18.95 -36.25 -29.16
CA GLN A 165 -18.37 -35.43 -30.24
C GLN A 165 -17.55 -34.32 -29.63
N ARG A 166 -16.23 -34.39 -29.79
CA ARG A 166 -15.25 -33.34 -29.47
C ARG A 166 -15.55 -32.03 -30.25
N LYS A 167 -16.62 -31.35 -29.95
CA LYS A 167 -16.68 -29.89 -30.12
C LYS A 167 -15.92 -29.31 -28.98
N VAL A 168 -14.85 -28.58 -29.23
CA VAL A 168 -14.15 -27.73 -28.26
C VAL A 168 -15.22 -26.83 -27.64
N LYS A 169 -15.67 -27.18 -26.43
CA LYS A 169 -16.69 -26.40 -25.74
C LYS A 169 -16.03 -25.05 -25.38
N GLN A 170 -16.48 -24.03 -26.09
CA GLN A 170 -15.98 -22.68 -25.97
C GLN A 170 -16.35 -22.16 -24.59
N THR A 171 -15.37 -21.88 -23.73
CA THR A 171 -15.63 -21.26 -22.43
C THR A 171 -16.22 -19.86 -22.63
N LYS A 172 -17.01 -19.36 -21.68
CA LYS A 172 -17.53 -17.97 -21.76
C LYS A 172 -16.41 -16.93 -21.87
N LEU A 173 -15.23 -17.20 -21.28
CA LEU A 173 -14.04 -16.39 -21.47
C LEU A 173 -13.63 -16.32 -22.95
N ASN A 174 -13.54 -17.47 -23.63
CA ASN A 174 -13.18 -17.54 -25.04
C ASN A 174 -14.25 -16.84 -25.92
N GLU A 175 -15.54 -16.99 -25.58
CA GLU A 175 -16.62 -16.27 -26.29
C GLU A 175 -16.40 -14.75 -26.22
N ILE A 176 -16.18 -14.18 -25.03
CA ILE A 176 -15.95 -12.74 -24.86
C ILE A 176 -14.71 -12.30 -25.62
N LEU A 177 -13.59 -13.01 -25.45
CA LEU A 177 -12.33 -12.63 -26.08
C LEU A 177 -12.44 -12.70 -27.61
N SER A 178 -13.22 -13.62 -28.18
CA SER A 178 -13.46 -13.70 -29.63
C SER A 178 -14.29 -12.54 -30.17
N LEU A 179 -15.08 -11.88 -29.33
CA LEU A 179 -15.85 -10.69 -29.73
C LEU A 179 -15.00 -9.41 -29.81
N LEU A 180 -13.85 -9.38 -29.12
CA LEU A 180 -12.93 -8.25 -29.10
C LEU A 180 -12.00 -8.27 -30.32
N PRO A 181 -11.47 -7.11 -30.77
CA PRO A 181 -10.43 -7.03 -31.78
C PRO A 181 -9.18 -7.89 -31.41
N GLU A 182 -8.44 -8.33 -32.41
CA GLU A 182 -7.23 -9.15 -32.16
C GLU A 182 -6.11 -8.39 -31.45
N ASP A 183 -6.04 -7.10 -31.68
CA ASP A 183 -5.08 -6.16 -31.08
C ASP A 183 -5.54 -5.58 -29.73
N ASP A 184 -6.73 -5.96 -29.24
CA ASP A 184 -7.24 -5.49 -27.95
C ASP A 184 -6.38 -6.01 -26.79
N LYS A 185 -5.95 -5.10 -25.91
CA LYS A 185 -5.12 -5.41 -24.76
C LYS A 185 -5.80 -6.35 -23.76
N ILE A 186 -7.13 -6.32 -23.67
CA ILE A 186 -7.90 -7.25 -22.83
C ILE A 186 -7.58 -8.71 -23.25
N ARG A 187 -7.52 -8.97 -24.56
CA ARG A 187 -7.13 -10.30 -25.07
C ARG A 187 -5.67 -10.64 -24.73
N TRP A 188 -4.77 -9.66 -24.89
CA TRP A 188 -3.34 -9.89 -24.65
C TRP A 188 -3.03 -10.16 -23.19
N PHE A 189 -3.68 -9.43 -22.28
CA PHE A 189 -3.51 -9.67 -20.84
C PHE A 189 -4.09 -11.01 -20.38
N ALA A 190 -5.13 -11.52 -21.00
CA ALA A 190 -5.64 -12.87 -20.72
C ALA A 190 -4.58 -13.96 -21.05
N GLY A 191 -3.63 -13.64 -21.92
CA GLY A 191 -2.45 -14.45 -22.21
C GLY A 191 -2.77 -15.87 -22.69
N SER A 192 -2.18 -16.87 -22.03
CA SER A 192 -2.35 -18.27 -22.34
C SER A 192 -3.60 -18.91 -21.74
N VAL A 193 -4.31 -18.20 -20.86
CA VAL A 193 -5.48 -18.76 -20.14
C VAL A 193 -6.58 -19.25 -21.08
N PRO A 194 -6.93 -18.54 -22.17
CA PRO A 194 -7.94 -19.01 -23.13
C PRO A 194 -7.59 -20.32 -23.85
N GLY A 195 -6.30 -20.61 -24.00
CA GLY A 195 -5.80 -21.85 -24.60
C GLY A 195 -5.57 -22.98 -23.60
N SER A 196 -5.75 -22.72 -22.31
CA SER A 196 -5.59 -23.73 -21.27
C SER A 196 -6.81 -24.63 -21.21
N GLU A 197 -6.61 -25.92 -20.99
CA GLU A 197 -7.69 -26.89 -20.89
C GLU A 197 -7.79 -27.51 -19.50
N GLY A 198 -9.02 -27.90 -19.12
CA GLY A 198 -9.30 -28.70 -17.94
C GLY A 198 -8.76 -28.15 -16.64
N MET A 199 -7.87 -28.87 -15.97
CA MET A 199 -7.34 -28.56 -14.65
C MET A 199 -6.50 -27.28 -14.62
N GLN A 200 -5.76 -26.96 -15.68
CA GLN A 200 -4.96 -25.72 -15.71
C GLN A 200 -5.84 -24.48 -15.71
N TYR A 201 -6.87 -24.44 -16.55
CA TYR A 201 -7.83 -23.36 -16.60
C TYR A 201 -8.50 -23.13 -15.24
N LEU A 202 -9.02 -24.20 -14.62
CA LEU A 202 -9.63 -24.13 -13.29
C LEU A 202 -8.65 -23.66 -12.23
N SER A 203 -7.40 -24.10 -12.27
CA SER A 203 -6.38 -23.69 -11.30
C SER A 203 -6.08 -22.19 -11.38
N VAL A 204 -5.99 -21.61 -12.59
CA VAL A 204 -5.80 -20.16 -12.73
C VAL A 204 -7.02 -19.38 -12.21
N ILE A 205 -8.24 -19.80 -12.57
CA ILE A 205 -9.46 -19.12 -12.09
C ILE A 205 -9.58 -19.22 -10.58
N THR A 206 -9.40 -20.40 -9.99
CA THR A 206 -9.49 -20.59 -8.53
C THR A 206 -8.41 -19.81 -7.78
N THR A 207 -7.19 -19.74 -8.33
CA THR A 207 -6.11 -18.91 -7.81
C THR A 207 -6.53 -17.43 -7.84
N SER A 208 -7.01 -16.93 -8.98
CA SER A 208 -7.49 -15.55 -9.12
C SER A 208 -8.61 -15.22 -8.13
N MET A 209 -9.59 -16.12 -7.99
CA MET A 209 -10.68 -15.94 -7.02
C MET A 209 -10.18 -15.91 -5.58
N SER A 210 -9.26 -16.80 -5.21
CA SER A 210 -8.70 -16.86 -3.85
C SER A 210 -7.99 -15.56 -3.45
N ARG A 211 -7.36 -14.89 -4.41
CA ARG A 211 -6.70 -13.58 -4.19
C ARG A 211 -7.70 -12.44 -4.02
N LEU A 212 -8.89 -12.57 -4.57
CA LEU A 212 -9.95 -11.56 -4.45
C LEU A 212 -10.86 -11.75 -3.25
N LEU A 213 -10.73 -12.83 -2.46
CA LEU A 213 -11.58 -13.07 -1.29
C LEU A 213 -11.51 -11.97 -0.22
N ALA A 214 -10.37 -11.28 -0.12
CA ALA A 214 -10.21 -10.15 0.82
C ALA A 214 -11.18 -8.99 0.56
N PHE A 215 -11.75 -8.90 -0.65
CA PHE A 215 -12.68 -7.85 -1.07
C PHE A 215 -14.16 -8.24 -0.90
N ILE A 216 -14.44 -9.50 -0.58
CA ILE A 216 -15.79 -10.07 -0.59
C ILE A 216 -16.33 -10.16 0.82
N ASP A 217 -16.98 -9.10 1.24
CA ASP A 217 -17.66 -9.02 2.51
C ASP A 217 -18.67 -7.87 2.42
N SER A 218 -19.91 -8.15 2.85
CA SER A 218 -21.05 -7.27 2.64
C SER A 218 -20.86 -5.86 3.22
N GLU A 219 -20.12 -5.71 4.32
CA GLU A 219 -19.85 -4.39 4.89
C GLU A 219 -18.73 -3.68 4.13
N SER A 220 -17.66 -4.39 3.75
CA SER A 220 -16.54 -3.81 2.97
C SER A 220 -16.97 -3.37 1.59
N GLU A 221 -17.99 -3.97 0.98
CA GLU A 221 -18.54 -3.54 -0.31
C GLU A 221 -19.04 -2.09 -0.29
N ASN A 222 -19.54 -1.59 0.86
CA ASN A 222 -19.90 -0.18 1.00
C ASN A 222 -18.70 0.77 0.83
N ILE A 223 -17.51 0.31 1.18
CA ILE A 223 -16.27 1.05 0.96
C ILE A 223 -15.83 0.91 -0.50
N LEU A 224 -15.76 -0.32 -1.00
CA LEU A 224 -15.01 -0.72 -2.19
C LEU A 224 -15.77 -0.49 -3.51
N CYS A 225 -17.12 -0.45 -3.46
CA CYS A 225 -17.93 -0.41 -4.65
C CYS A 225 -18.41 0.99 -5.05
N LYS A 226 -18.05 2.01 -4.31
CA LYS A 226 -18.41 3.40 -4.60
C LYS A 226 -17.16 4.27 -4.74
N ASN A 227 -17.22 5.23 -5.63
CA ASN A 227 -16.12 6.16 -5.82
C ASN A 227 -15.90 7.04 -4.58
N SER A 228 -14.66 7.34 -4.31
CA SER A 228 -14.26 8.29 -3.26
C SER A 228 -14.73 9.70 -3.63
N LYS A 229 -15.11 10.48 -2.61
CA LYS A 229 -15.37 11.92 -2.73
C LYS A 229 -14.11 12.72 -3.03
N ILE A 230 -12.95 12.17 -2.68
CA ILE A 230 -11.64 12.80 -2.84
C ILE A 230 -10.90 12.02 -3.92
N THR A 231 -10.43 12.74 -4.93
CA THR A 231 -9.52 12.19 -5.93
C THR A 231 -8.10 12.18 -5.38
N VAL A 232 -7.26 11.34 -5.97
CA VAL A 232 -5.84 11.33 -5.61
C VAL A 232 -5.19 12.70 -5.85
N ALA A 233 -5.60 13.42 -6.90
CA ALA A 233 -5.15 14.78 -7.17
C ALA A 233 -5.50 15.77 -6.04
N ASP A 234 -6.64 15.62 -5.38
CA ASP A 234 -7.03 16.48 -4.27
C ASP A 234 -6.04 16.41 -3.10
N ILE A 235 -5.49 15.22 -2.83
CA ILE A 235 -4.50 14.99 -1.75
C ILE A 235 -3.26 15.89 -1.92
N TYR A 236 -2.90 16.23 -3.15
CA TYR A 236 -1.72 17.02 -3.46
C TYR A 236 -2.00 18.51 -3.64
N GLN A 237 -3.21 18.84 -4.05
CA GLN A 237 -3.61 20.23 -4.34
C GLN A 237 -4.27 20.91 -3.15
N LYS A 238 -4.99 20.17 -2.31
CA LYS A 238 -5.76 20.67 -1.17
C LYS A 238 -5.17 20.18 0.14
N LYS A 239 -5.64 20.75 1.26
CA LYS A 239 -5.37 20.21 2.59
C LYS A 239 -6.26 18.98 2.79
N VAL A 240 -5.67 17.80 2.77
CA VAL A 240 -6.38 16.54 2.95
C VAL A 240 -5.77 15.75 4.10
N ALA A 241 -6.63 15.27 4.98
CA ALA A 241 -6.30 14.35 6.05
C ALA A 241 -7.00 13.03 5.80
N VAL A 242 -6.25 11.95 5.61
CA VAL A 242 -6.79 10.60 5.43
C VAL A 242 -6.50 9.78 6.68
N PHE A 243 -7.55 9.26 7.29
CA PHE A 243 -7.46 8.36 8.43
C PHE A 243 -7.88 6.96 8.00
N ILE A 244 -7.01 5.98 8.19
CA ILE A 244 -7.26 4.59 7.84
C ILE A 244 -7.31 3.77 9.12
N THR A 245 -8.51 3.30 9.47
CA THR A 245 -8.71 2.43 10.64
C THR A 245 -8.86 0.98 10.20
N PHE A 246 -8.12 0.08 10.82
CA PHE A 246 -8.15 -1.35 10.48
C PHE A 246 -7.97 -2.23 11.72
N PRO A 247 -8.53 -3.45 11.75
CA PRO A 247 -8.33 -4.40 12.85
C PRO A 247 -6.93 -5.04 12.76
N GLU A 248 -6.16 -5.02 13.85
CA GLU A 248 -4.83 -5.67 13.92
C GLU A 248 -4.94 -7.20 13.80
N GLU A 249 -6.07 -7.75 14.25
CA GLU A 249 -6.37 -9.16 14.30
C GLU A 249 -6.80 -9.78 12.96
N ASP A 250 -7.17 -8.95 11.97
CA ASP A 250 -7.69 -9.42 10.68
C ASP A 250 -6.71 -9.13 9.53
N ALA A 251 -5.91 -10.13 9.17
CA ALA A 251 -4.95 -10.04 8.10
C ALA A 251 -5.57 -9.76 6.71
N THR A 252 -6.85 -10.08 6.51
CA THR A 252 -7.52 -9.80 5.23
C THR A 252 -7.68 -8.30 5.00
N LYS A 253 -7.94 -7.53 6.06
CA LYS A 253 -8.05 -6.09 6.00
C LYS A 253 -6.69 -5.40 5.80
N HIS A 254 -5.61 -6.02 6.26
CA HIS A 254 -4.25 -5.50 6.01
C HIS A 254 -3.90 -5.45 4.52
N VAL A 255 -4.42 -6.40 3.71
CA VAL A 255 -4.28 -6.37 2.25
C VAL A 255 -4.90 -5.10 1.67
N LEU A 256 -6.11 -4.74 2.12
CA LEU A 256 -6.81 -3.55 1.64
C LEU A 256 -6.04 -2.26 1.99
N VAL A 257 -5.52 -2.16 3.23
CA VAL A 257 -4.69 -1.01 3.64
C VAL A 257 -3.42 -0.90 2.81
N SER A 258 -2.72 -2.01 2.58
CA SER A 258 -1.47 -2.01 1.80
C SER A 258 -1.71 -1.62 0.33
N LEU A 259 -2.80 -2.07 -0.26
CA LEU A 259 -3.23 -1.68 -1.60
C LEU A 259 -3.52 -0.18 -1.68
N PHE A 260 -4.26 0.36 -0.70
CA PHE A 260 -4.54 1.80 -0.63
C PHE A 260 -3.24 2.61 -0.59
N LEU A 261 -2.34 2.28 0.33
CA LEU A 261 -1.06 2.97 0.47
C LEU A 261 -0.21 2.87 -0.80
N SER A 262 -0.10 1.68 -1.38
CA SER A 262 0.65 1.45 -2.62
C SER A 262 0.10 2.29 -3.78
N GLN A 263 -1.22 2.33 -3.95
CA GLN A 263 -1.87 3.08 -5.02
C GLN A 263 -1.65 4.59 -4.84
N ILE A 264 -1.87 5.12 -3.64
CA ILE A 264 -1.70 6.55 -3.35
C ILE A 264 -0.25 6.99 -3.50
N ILE A 265 0.71 6.22 -2.98
CA ILE A 265 2.14 6.58 -3.07
C ILE A 265 2.59 6.55 -4.53
N ASN A 266 2.23 5.50 -5.27
CA ASN A 266 2.60 5.39 -6.69
C ASN A 266 2.02 6.55 -7.50
N GLU A 267 0.74 6.87 -7.30
CA GLU A 267 0.10 7.99 -8.00
C GLU A 267 0.69 9.34 -7.60
N ALA A 268 1.07 9.50 -6.33
CA ALA A 268 1.77 10.71 -5.86
C ALA A 268 3.10 10.92 -6.59
N ILE A 269 3.86 9.84 -6.79
CA ILE A 269 5.12 9.86 -7.53
C ILE A 269 4.87 10.23 -9.00
N VAL A 270 3.93 9.56 -9.64
CA VAL A 270 3.56 9.82 -11.05
C VAL A 270 3.06 11.26 -11.22
N TYR A 271 2.20 11.73 -10.33
CA TYR A 271 1.68 13.10 -10.36
C TYR A 271 2.81 14.13 -10.22
N ALA A 272 3.75 13.91 -9.30
CA ALA A 272 4.90 14.79 -9.12
C ALA A 272 5.75 14.87 -10.40
N ASP A 273 6.02 13.73 -11.03
CA ASP A 273 6.89 13.66 -12.23
C ASP A 273 6.22 14.24 -13.48
N GLU A 274 4.91 14.05 -13.64
CA GLU A 274 4.22 14.41 -14.89
C GLU A 274 3.47 15.75 -14.84
N ARG A 275 3.05 16.18 -13.64
CA ARG A 275 2.15 17.34 -13.48
C ARG A 275 2.79 18.55 -12.81
N THR A 276 4.01 18.43 -12.31
CA THR A 276 4.70 19.55 -11.65
C THR A 276 5.99 19.92 -12.37
N LYS A 277 6.31 21.23 -12.38
CA LYS A 277 7.51 21.74 -13.05
C LYS A 277 8.84 21.30 -12.39
N GLU A 278 8.79 20.99 -11.09
CA GLU A 278 9.99 20.67 -10.30
C GLU A 278 10.08 19.18 -9.97
N ASN A 279 9.23 18.35 -10.52
CA ASN A 279 9.06 16.93 -10.17
C ASN A 279 8.82 16.73 -8.66
N LYS A 280 8.11 17.68 -8.03
CA LYS A 280 7.79 17.67 -6.60
C LYS A 280 6.34 18.04 -6.37
N LEU A 281 5.71 17.41 -5.40
CA LEU A 281 4.40 17.86 -4.95
C LEU A 281 4.48 19.28 -4.41
N THR A 282 3.56 20.14 -4.81
CA THR A 282 3.44 21.52 -4.32
C THR A 282 3.23 21.55 -2.81
N ARG A 283 2.42 20.63 -2.30
CA ARG A 283 2.18 20.41 -0.88
C ARG A 283 2.86 19.12 -0.45
N ARG A 284 3.56 19.17 0.70
CA ARG A 284 4.16 17.98 1.29
C ARG A 284 3.09 16.97 1.70
N LEU A 285 3.34 15.70 1.41
CA LEU A 285 2.50 14.60 1.85
C LEU A 285 3.24 13.77 2.89
N TYR A 286 2.68 13.69 4.11
CA TYR A 286 3.15 12.76 5.12
C TYR A 286 2.33 11.47 5.09
N ILE A 287 3.00 10.33 5.23
CA ILE A 287 2.37 9.02 5.36
C ILE A 287 2.85 8.43 6.69
N PHE A 288 2.03 8.58 7.71
CA PHE A 288 2.26 8.01 9.04
C PHE A 288 1.70 6.59 9.06
N ALA A 289 2.54 5.62 8.74
CA ALA A 289 2.14 4.22 8.68
C ALA A 289 2.39 3.54 10.03
N ASP A 290 1.42 3.64 10.97
CA ASP A 290 1.48 2.89 12.21
C ASP A 290 1.26 1.40 11.94
N GLU A 291 1.93 0.55 12.70
CA GLU A 291 1.98 -0.90 12.53
C GLU A 291 2.37 -1.34 11.10
N PHE A 292 3.26 -0.57 10.43
CA PHE A 292 3.71 -0.87 9.06
C PHE A 292 4.25 -2.29 8.89
N GLY A 293 4.82 -2.85 9.95
CA GLY A 293 5.42 -4.19 9.93
C GLY A 293 4.43 -5.36 9.81
N ILE A 294 3.12 -5.13 9.99
CA ILE A 294 2.10 -6.18 9.82
C ILE A 294 1.46 -6.20 8.44
N PHE A 295 1.72 -5.16 7.62
CA PHE A 295 1.18 -5.13 6.27
C PHE A 295 1.84 -6.19 5.39
N PRO A 296 1.06 -6.83 4.50
CA PRO A 296 1.59 -7.79 3.55
C PRO A 296 2.55 -7.13 2.55
N TYR A 297 3.24 -7.95 1.80
CA TYR A 297 4.20 -7.50 0.80
C TYR A 297 3.56 -6.51 -0.20
N MET A 298 4.21 -5.37 -0.37
CA MET A 298 3.87 -4.34 -1.35
C MET A 298 4.99 -4.31 -2.41
N GLY A 299 4.74 -4.84 -3.61
CA GLY A 299 5.76 -5.13 -4.62
C GLY A 299 6.72 -3.98 -4.94
N ASN A 300 6.22 -2.75 -5.01
CA ASN A 300 7.03 -1.58 -5.40
C ASN A 300 7.50 -0.73 -4.22
N ILE A 301 7.26 -1.15 -2.98
CA ILE A 301 7.49 -0.29 -1.80
C ILE A 301 8.95 0.13 -1.64
N LEU A 302 9.89 -0.76 -1.97
CA LEU A 302 11.33 -0.45 -1.88
C LEU A 302 11.69 0.71 -2.83
N GLY A 303 11.19 0.67 -4.06
CA GLY A 303 11.33 1.78 -5.02
C GLY A 303 10.62 3.04 -4.56
N MET A 304 9.44 2.92 -3.96
CA MET A 304 8.66 4.05 -3.42
C MET A 304 9.41 4.76 -2.29
N PHE A 305 10.03 4.04 -1.35
CA PHE A 305 10.87 4.64 -0.30
C PHE A 305 12.02 5.45 -0.89
N GLY A 306 12.71 4.91 -1.91
CA GLY A 306 13.80 5.60 -2.58
C GLY A 306 13.36 6.86 -3.35
N ALA A 307 12.21 6.77 -4.05
CA ALA A 307 11.70 7.83 -4.91
C ALA A 307 10.97 8.95 -4.16
N SER A 308 10.34 8.67 -3.03
CA SER A 308 9.37 9.55 -2.36
C SER A 308 9.98 10.86 -1.88
N ARG A 309 11.18 10.84 -1.29
CA ARG A 309 11.79 12.02 -0.68
C ARG A 309 12.01 13.18 -1.67
N SER A 310 12.54 12.88 -2.86
CA SER A 310 12.78 13.90 -3.89
C SER A 310 11.50 14.55 -4.39
N ARG A 311 10.35 13.87 -4.23
CA ARG A 311 9.02 14.30 -4.68
C ARG A 311 8.18 14.95 -3.58
N ASN A 312 8.80 15.29 -2.44
CA ASN A 312 8.14 15.92 -1.29
C ASN A 312 7.11 14.99 -0.60
N ILE A 313 7.32 13.68 -0.69
CA ILE A 313 6.55 12.64 -0.01
C ILE A 313 7.40 12.07 1.12
N ILE A 314 6.89 12.03 2.33
CA ILE A 314 7.59 11.53 3.52
C ILE A 314 6.84 10.32 4.06
N ILE A 315 7.47 9.15 3.96
CA ILE A 315 6.94 7.92 4.52
C ILE A 315 7.58 7.72 5.89
N VAL A 316 6.73 7.55 6.91
CA VAL A 316 7.11 7.36 8.31
C VAL A 316 6.61 5.98 8.76
N PRO A 317 7.39 4.91 8.52
CA PRO A 317 6.99 3.57 8.94
C PRO A 317 7.22 3.40 10.44
N CYS A 318 6.18 3.08 11.19
CA CYS A 318 6.26 2.69 12.59
C CYS A 318 6.16 1.17 12.69
N ILE A 319 7.17 0.54 13.27
CA ILE A 319 7.26 -0.92 13.42
C ILE A 319 7.53 -1.29 14.89
N GLN A 320 7.22 -2.50 15.27
CA GLN A 320 7.54 -3.03 16.60
C GLN A 320 8.94 -3.60 16.65
N SER A 321 9.39 -4.23 15.55
CA SER A 321 10.71 -4.83 15.42
C SER A 321 11.15 -4.88 13.95
N PRO A 322 12.45 -4.71 13.64
CA PRO A 322 13.00 -4.96 12.30
C PRO A 322 12.73 -6.37 11.77
N ALA A 323 12.52 -7.35 12.65
CA ALA A 323 12.17 -8.71 12.27
C ALA A 323 10.88 -8.80 11.46
N GLN A 324 9.90 -7.91 11.69
CA GLN A 324 8.67 -7.85 10.91
C GLN A 324 8.96 -7.50 9.44
N LEU A 325 9.87 -6.54 9.20
CA LEU A 325 10.28 -6.19 7.84
C LEU A 325 11.06 -7.32 7.16
N ARG A 326 11.92 -8.01 7.90
CA ARG A 326 12.64 -9.18 7.35
C ARG A 326 11.72 -10.32 6.98
N GLN A 327 10.68 -10.55 7.75
CA GLN A 327 9.68 -11.57 7.46
C GLN A 327 8.96 -11.28 6.14
N THR A 328 8.65 -10.02 5.87
CA THR A 328 7.87 -9.62 4.68
C THR A 328 8.75 -9.35 3.45
N TYR A 329 9.90 -8.70 3.63
CA TYR A 329 10.75 -8.21 2.52
C TYR A 329 12.12 -8.87 2.44
N GLY A 330 12.42 -9.82 3.32
CA GLY A 330 13.77 -10.41 3.43
C GLY A 330 14.77 -9.49 4.12
N ALA A 331 16.00 -9.98 4.33
CA ALA A 331 17.06 -9.22 5.00
C ALA A 331 17.51 -7.99 4.20
N ASP A 332 17.59 -8.14 2.88
CA ASP A 332 17.98 -7.06 1.98
C ASP A 332 16.91 -5.98 1.91
N GLY A 333 15.62 -6.37 1.85
CA GLY A 333 14.50 -5.44 1.84
C GLY A 333 14.38 -4.64 3.14
N GLU A 334 14.58 -5.27 4.31
CA GLU A 334 14.67 -4.57 5.60
C GLU A 334 15.79 -3.53 5.58
N THR A 335 16.96 -3.91 5.08
CA THR A 335 18.11 -3.01 4.98
C THR A 335 17.83 -1.83 4.05
N ILE A 336 17.25 -2.06 2.86
CA ILE A 336 16.90 -1.01 1.91
C ILE A 336 15.90 -0.02 2.52
N ILE A 337 14.83 -0.50 3.18
CA ILE A 337 13.84 0.38 3.83
C ILE A 337 14.52 1.23 4.90
N ARG A 338 15.33 0.63 5.76
CA ARG A 338 16.05 1.35 6.82
C ARG A 338 17.01 2.39 6.27
N ASP A 339 17.78 2.07 5.23
CA ASP A 339 18.77 2.98 4.64
C ASP A 339 18.12 4.15 3.89
N CYS A 340 16.89 3.99 3.40
CA CYS A 340 16.08 5.08 2.88
C CYS A 340 15.59 6.04 3.97
N CYS A 341 15.52 5.60 5.24
CA CYS A 341 15.14 6.44 6.36
C CYS A 341 16.31 7.31 6.82
N GLN A 342 16.18 8.64 6.64
CA GLN A 342 17.21 9.61 7.04
C GLN A 342 17.38 9.71 8.56
N THR A 343 16.36 9.31 9.31
CA THR A 343 16.31 9.34 10.77
C THR A 343 15.66 8.05 11.25
N VAL A 344 16.31 7.36 12.14
CA VAL A 344 15.79 6.16 12.82
C VAL A 344 15.66 6.49 14.31
N ILE A 345 14.45 6.33 14.83
CA ILE A 345 14.11 6.61 16.23
C ILE A 345 13.72 5.28 16.89
N PHE A 346 14.35 4.95 17.99
CA PHE A 346 14.10 3.69 18.65
C PHE A 346 14.21 3.79 20.19
N GLY A 347 13.45 2.94 20.87
CA GLY A 347 13.37 2.85 22.32
C GLY A 347 12.27 1.89 22.76
N GLY A 348 12.09 1.73 24.06
CA GLY A 348 11.03 0.88 24.62
C GLY A 348 11.18 -0.59 24.24
N PHE A 349 12.38 -1.14 24.36
CA PHE A 349 12.67 -2.54 24.05
C PHE A 349 12.05 -3.48 25.09
N SER A 350 11.57 -4.63 24.62
CA SER A 350 11.17 -5.72 25.51
C SER A 350 12.39 -6.34 26.19
N PRO A 351 12.26 -6.87 27.40
CA PRO A 351 13.31 -7.66 28.02
C PRO A 351 13.78 -8.78 27.08
N MET A 352 15.08 -9.07 27.06
CA MET A 352 15.71 -10.11 26.22
C MET A 352 15.49 -9.92 24.71
N SER A 353 15.35 -8.69 24.26
CA SER A 353 15.08 -8.38 22.86
C SER A 353 16.36 -8.43 22.01
N ASP A 354 16.41 -9.31 21.00
CA ASP A 354 17.46 -9.32 19.97
C ASP A 354 17.54 -7.99 19.21
N THR A 355 16.44 -7.23 19.18
CA THR A 355 16.38 -5.90 18.60
C THR A 355 17.32 -4.94 19.33
N ALA A 356 17.43 -5.00 20.67
CA ALA A 356 18.35 -4.17 21.45
C ALA A 356 19.82 -4.50 21.09
N VAL A 357 20.14 -5.78 20.89
CA VAL A 357 21.48 -6.21 20.44
C VAL A 357 21.80 -5.65 19.06
N THR A 358 20.85 -5.71 18.14
CA THR A 358 21.01 -5.19 16.78
C THR A 358 21.25 -3.69 16.79
N PHE A 359 20.46 -2.92 17.53
CA PHE A 359 20.61 -1.47 17.60
C PHE A 359 21.87 -1.04 18.36
N SER A 360 22.28 -1.76 19.39
CA SER A 360 23.57 -1.53 20.06
C SER A 360 24.74 -1.61 19.08
N LYS A 361 24.75 -2.62 18.20
CA LYS A 361 25.77 -2.76 17.15
C LYS A 361 25.71 -1.64 16.12
N LEU A 362 24.52 -1.20 15.72
CA LEU A 362 24.32 -0.12 14.73
C LEU A 362 24.74 1.26 15.24
N LEU A 363 24.71 1.48 16.56
CA LEU A 363 25.19 2.72 17.19
C LEU A 363 26.71 2.86 17.13
N GLY A 364 27.44 1.74 16.95
CA GLY A 364 28.90 1.71 16.94
C GLY A 364 29.53 1.68 18.33
N ASN A 365 30.82 1.91 18.38
CA ASN A 365 31.63 1.82 19.57
C ASN A 365 32.25 3.15 19.97
N GLN A 366 32.54 3.33 21.24
CA GLN A 366 33.40 4.36 21.82
C GLN A 366 34.64 3.73 22.44
N THR A 367 35.71 4.48 22.46
CA THR A 367 36.95 4.05 23.19
C THR A 367 36.85 4.51 24.63
N VAL A 368 36.96 3.56 25.54
CA VAL A 368 36.95 3.85 26.98
C VAL A 368 38.24 3.35 27.62
N ALA A 369 38.72 4.09 28.64
CA ALA A 369 39.85 3.65 29.44
C ALA A 369 39.39 2.61 30.47
N ALA A 370 39.93 1.41 30.39
CA ALA A 370 39.70 0.37 31.37
C ALA A 370 41.02 0.15 32.14
N GLY A 371 40.98 0.29 33.44
CA GLY A 371 42.15 0.14 34.29
C GLY A 371 42.00 -1.02 35.27
N SER A 372 43.06 -1.77 35.44
CA SER A 372 43.24 -2.67 36.61
C SER A 372 44.20 -2.04 37.61
N VAL A 373 43.77 -2.01 38.85
CA VAL A 373 44.64 -1.63 39.98
C VAL A 373 44.99 -2.92 40.73
N SER A 374 46.26 -3.32 40.65
CA SER A 374 46.78 -4.43 41.42
C SER A 374 47.46 -3.86 42.67
N THR A 375 46.87 -4.07 43.83
CA THR A 375 47.51 -3.78 45.13
C THR A 375 48.05 -5.08 45.72
N ASN A 376 49.35 -5.22 45.73
CA ASN A 376 49.99 -6.32 46.50
C ASN A 376 50.19 -5.87 47.93
N ASN A 377 49.28 -6.27 48.80
CA ASN A 377 49.54 -6.23 50.28
C ASN A 377 50.39 -7.43 50.66
N ARG A 378 51.67 -7.23 50.77
CA ARG A 378 52.50 -8.20 51.47
C ARG A 378 52.36 -7.98 53.01
N GLU A 379 51.56 -8.80 53.66
CA GLU A 379 51.61 -8.98 55.07
C GLU A 379 52.85 -9.78 55.39
N GLY A 380 53.97 -9.09 55.56
CA GLY A 380 55.26 -9.66 56.07
C GLY A 380 55.80 -8.69 57.10
N ARG A 381 55.95 -9.17 58.34
CA ARG A 381 56.69 -8.48 59.42
C ARG A 381 58.07 -8.06 58.88
N SER A 382 58.16 -6.82 58.41
CA SER A 382 59.44 -6.18 58.17
C SER A 382 59.58 -4.99 59.13
N LEU A 383 60.64 -4.96 59.91
CA LEU A 383 60.98 -3.91 60.88
C LEU A 383 61.43 -2.58 60.21
N PHE A 384 61.42 -2.48 58.88
CA PHE A 384 61.76 -1.29 58.12
C PHE A 384 60.83 -1.17 56.90
N GLY A 385 59.90 -0.22 56.95
CA GLY A 385 59.23 0.38 55.82
C GLY A 385 58.30 -0.54 55.02
N SER A 386 56.99 -0.44 55.21
CA SER A 386 55.96 -0.99 54.28
C SER A 386 55.84 -0.14 53.04
N GLY A 387 56.46 -0.61 51.95
CA GLY A 387 56.24 -0.06 50.62
C GLY A 387 55.05 -0.77 49.98
N SER A 388 53.92 -0.13 49.90
CA SER A 388 52.83 -0.61 49.06
C SER A 388 53.11 -0.27 47.57
N ASN A 389 53.51 -1.25 46.77
CA ASN A 389 53.61 -1.07 45.32
C ASN A 389 52.22 -1.25 44.66
N SER A 390 51.58 -0.15 44.29
CA SER A 390 50.39 -0.16 43.44
C SER A 390 50.83 -0.01 41.98
N SER A 391 50.59 -1.00 41.18
CA SER A 391 50.73 -0.88 39.71
C SER A 391 49.38 -0.56 39.11
N ARG A 392 49.30 0.55 38.35
CA ARG A 392 48.12 0.97 37.59
C ARG A 392 48.41 0.65 36.14
N SER A 393 47.60 -0.22 35.53
CA SER A 393 47.57 -0.43 34.08
C SER A 393 46.29 0.15 33.53
N VAL A 394 46.40 1.05 32.56
CA VAL A 394 45.26 1.63 31.86
C VAL A 394 45.31 1.20 30.39
N ASN A 395 44.36 0.39 29.98
CA ASN A 395 44.19 -0.03 28.59
C ASN A 395 43.01 0.68 27.96
N MET A 396 43.14 1.06 26.70
CA MET A 396 42.04 1.58 25.89
C MET A 396 41.27 0.41 25.26
N ILE A 397 39.99 0.28 25.58
CA ILE A 397 39.14 -0.78 25.03
C ILE A 397 37.96 -0.18 24.24
N ALA A 398 37.54 -0.91 23.21
CA ALA A 398 36.32 -0.56 22.48
C ALA A 398 35.10 -1.05 23.29
N ARG A 399 34.16 -0.13 23.55
CA ARG A 399 32.89 -0.42 24.22
C ARG A 399 31.75 0.05 23.32
N PRO A 400 30.63 -0.70 23.15
CA PRO A 400 29.45 -0.18 22.46
C PRO A 400 29.05 1.19 23.01
N LEU A 401 28.63 2.10 22.13
CA LEU A 401 28.17 3.43 22.54
C LEU A 401 27.03 3.36 23.56
N MET A 402 26.12 2.39 23.36
CA MET A 402 25.14 1.93 24.36
C MET A 402 25.08 0.41 24.29
N THR A 403 25.18 -0.24 25.44
CA THR A 403 25.01 -1.70 25.52
C THR A 403 23.54 -2.10 25.35
N PRO A 404 23.22 -3.35 24.99
CA PRO A 404 21.84 -3.83 24.92
C PRO A 404 21.06 -3.59 26.22
N ASP A 405 21.70 -3.77 27.36
CA ASP A 405 21.10 -3.56 28.69
C ASP A 405 20.75 -2.09 28.92
N GLU A 406 21.66 -1.17 28.56
CA GLU A 406 21.41 0.28 28.65
C GLU A 406 20.25 0.71 27.75
N LEU A 407 20.12 0.11 26.56
CA LEU A 407 19.00 0.37 25.66
C LEU A 407 17.67 -0.15 26.25
N GLN A 408 17.67 -1.31 26.90
CA GLN A 408 16.48 -1.88 27.55
C GLN A 408 16.05 -1.08 28.78
N LEU A 409 17.00 -0.45 29.48
CA LEU A 409 16.75 0.36 30.68
C LEU A 409 16.33 1.81 30.34
N LEU A 410 16.22 2.19 29.07
CA LEU A 410 15.76 3.54 28.70
C LEU A 410 14.38 3.84 29.29
N PRO A 411 14.24 4.92 30.10
CA PRO A 411 12.95 5.28 30.67
C PRO A 411 11.91 5.62 29.60
N PHE A 412 10.62 5.48 29.95
CA PHE A 412 9.53 5.89 29.10
C PHE A 412 9.68 7.38 28.67
N GLY A 413 9.48 7.67 27.39
CA GLY A 413 9.66 8.99 26.81
C GLY A 413 11.10 9.33 26.43
N LYS A 414 12.08 8.49 26.73
CA LYS A 414 13.45 8.60 26.22
C LYS A 414 13.62 7.73 24.98
N TRP A 415 14.14 8.34 23.91
CA TRP A 415 14.33 7.70 22.62
C TRP A 415 15.73 7.97 22.11
N VAL A 416 16.36 6.97 21.53
CA VAL A 416 17.60 7.16 20.79
C VAL A 416 17.25 7.60 19.38
N VAL A 417 17.83 8.70 18.95
CA VAL A 417 17.70 9.27 17.61
C VAL A 417 19.02 9.10 16.89
N ASN A 418 19.00 8.32 15.82
CA ASN A 418 20.12 8.16 14.91
C ASN A 418 19.76 8.83 13.58
N ARG A 419 20.46 9.92 13.26
CA ARG A 419 20.20 10.73 12.06
C ARG A 419 21.44 10.80 11.20
N ARG A 420 21.26 10.72 9.89
CA ARG A 420 22.34 10.89 8.92
C ARG A 420 23.07 12.22 9.13
N GLY A 421 24.41 12.17 9.21
CA GLY A 421 25.25 13.35 9.36
C GLY A 421 25.33 13.92 10.77
N SER A 422 24.85 13.20 11.79
CA SER A 422 24.99 13.58 13.19
C SER A 422 25.33 12.37 14.05
N HIS A 423 25.94 12.61 15.22
CA HIS A 423 26.10 11.56 16.22
C HIS A 423 24.72 11.15 16.76
N PRO A 424 24.54 9.87 17.14
CA PRO A 424 23.35 9.45 17.86
C PRO A 424 23.18 10.21 19.18
N PHE A 425 21.96 10.53 19.55
CA PHE A 425 21.64 11.21 20.79
C PHE A 425 20.35 10.70 21.43
N ILE A 426 20.18 10.91 22.72
CA ILE A 426 18.97 10.58 23.44
C ILE A 426 18.08 11.80 23.45
N ALA A 427 16.87 11.69 22.87
CA ALA A 427 15.83 12.68 22.90
C ALA A 427 14.81 12.40 24.00
N ASN A 428 14.35 13.44 24.68
CA ASN A 428 13.20 13.37 25.56
C ASN A 428 11.94 13.72 24.74
N MET A 429 11.10 12.73 24.52
CA MET A 429 9.83 12.88 23.80
C MET A 429 8.69 12.58 24.79
N PRO A 430 8.23 13.58 25.55
CA PRO A 430 7.13 13.40 26.47
C PRO A 430 5.82 13.13 25.72
N ARG A 431 4.81 12.62 26.44
CA ARG A 431 3.47 12.46 25.89
C ARG A 431 2.92 13.81 25.39
N TYR A 432 2.02 13.76 24.40
CA TYR A 432 1.43 14.94 23.75
C TYR A 432 0.79 15.94 24.74
N ASP A 433 0.20 15.47 25.85
CA ASP A 433 -0.38 16.30 26.88
C ASP A 433 0.65 17.20 27.58
N LYS A 434 1.92 16.81 27.62
CA LYS A 434 3.04 17.62 28.13
C LYS A 434 3.50 18.71 27.17
N TRP A 435 3.12 18.63 25.91
CA TRP A 435 3.40 19.64 24.88
C TRP A 435 2.36 20.77 24.87
N GLY A 436 1.37 20.75 25.77
CA GLY A 436 0.25 21.69 25.76
C GLY A 436 -0.77 21.43 24.65
N ILE A 437 -0.69 20.29 23.96
CA ILE A 437 -1.67 19.89 22.96
C ILE A 437 -2.98 19.58 23.69
N ARG A 438 -4.00 20.39 23.40
CA ARG A 438 -5.36 20.23 23.92
C ARG A 438 -6.22 19.68 22.80
N LEU A 439 -6.75 18.50 23.01
CA LEU A 439 -7.67 17.85 22.07
C LEU A 439 -9.09 18.25 22.45
N GLU A 440 -9.87 18.62 21.45
CA GLU A 440 -11.28 18.99 21.62
C GLU A 440 -12.18 17.76 21.81
N ALA A 441 -13.50 18.00 21.82
CA ALA A 441 -14.48 16.93 21.87
C ALA A 441 -14.25 15.90 20.73
N PRO A 442 -14.44 14.60 20.99
CA PRO A 442 -14.14 13.56 20.05
C PRO A 442 -14.95 13.70 18.75
N TYR A 443 -14.29 13.45 17.62
CA TYR A 443 -14.96 13.31 16.33
C TYR A 443 -15.78 12.01 16.32
N ILE A 444 -17.06 12.13 15.97
CA ILE A 444 -17.97 11.00 15.88
C ILE A 444 -18.32 10.81 14.42
N SER A 445 -17.90 9.68 13.84
CA SER A 445 -18.29 9.31 12.48
C SER A 445 -19.74 8.82 12.47
N GLU A 446 -20.54 9.40 11.58
CA GLU A 446 -21.92 8.97 11.36
C GLU A 446 -21.98 7.59 10.70
N THR A 447 -22.97 6.81 11.10
CA THR A 447 -23.28 5.53 10.43
C THR A 447 -24.00 5.83 9.13
N ARG A 448 -23.52 5.27 8.03
CA ARG A 448 -24.10 5.44 6.69
C ARG A 448 -25.19 4.43 6.44
N GLU A 449 -26.17 4.81 5.65
CA GLU A 449 -27.16 3.87 5.16
C GLU A 449 -26.53 2.84 4.21
N TYR A 450 -26.97 1.59 4.34
CA TYR A 450 -26.62 0.55 3.39
C TYR A 450 -27.31 0.83 2.05
N VAL A 451 -26.55 0.92 0.99
CA VAL A 451 -27.06 1.03 -0.38
C VAL A 451 -26.68 -0.24 -1.14
N PRO A 452 -27.65 -0.97 -1.68
CA PRO A 452 -27.39 -2.18 -2.45
C PRO A 452 -26.37 -1.94 -3.56
N THR A 453 -25.41 -2.85 -3.68
CA THR A 453 -24.34 -2.79 -4.68
C THR A 453 -24.84 -3.38 -6.01
N ALA A 454 -24.63 -2.66 -7.11
CA ALA A 454 -24.85 -3.17 -8.45
C ALA A 454 -23.61 -3.96 -8.92
N TYR A 455 -23.81 -5.18 -9.40
CA TYR A 455 -22.72 -6.02 -9.88
C TYR A 455 -22.79 -6.24 -11.38
N ALA A 456 -21.64 -6.29 -12.02
CA ALA A 456 -21.53 -6.67 -13.42
C ALA A 456 -22.03 -8.11 -13.64
N LYS A 457 -22.78 -8.30 -14.74
CA LYS A 457 -23.22 -9.61 -15.23
C LYS A 457 -22.56 -9.88 -16.57
N LEU A 458 -22.07 -11.09 -16.75
CA LEU A 458 -21.36 -11.48 -17.94
C LEU A 458 -22.17 -11.33 -19.22
N ASP A 459 -23.45 -11.69 -19.19
CA ASP A 459 -24.36 -11.58 -20.32
C ASP A 459 -24.59 -10.11 -20.75
N ASP A 460 -24.63 -9.19 -19.77
CA ASP A 460 -24.73 -7.73 -20.05
C ASP A 460 -23.45 -7.19 -20.70
N VAL A 461 -22.29 -7.68 -20.27
CA VAL A 461 -20.98 -7.36 -20.87
C VAL A 461 -20.94 -7.84 -22.31
N ILE A 462 -21.30 -9.10 -22.57
CA ILE A 462 -21.37 -9.67 -23.92
C ILE A 462 -22.30 -8.85 -24.82
N ARG A 463 -23.47 -8.52 -24.32
CA ARG A 463 -24.44 -7.67 -25.05
C ARG A 463 -23.84 -6.31 -25.39
N THR A 464 -23.21 -5.63 -24.45
CA THR A 464 -22.58 -4.32 -24.67
C THR A 464 -21.46 -4.39 -25.70
N ILE A 465 -20.64 -5.45 -25.71
CA ILE A 465 -19.59 -5.65 -26.71
C ILE A 465 -20.22 -5.82 -28.10
N LYS A 466 -21.23 -6.69 -28.24
CA LYS A 466 -21.93 -6.93 -29.50
C LYS A 466 -22.58 -5.66 -30.07
N GLU A 467 -23.23 -4.86 -29.21
CA GLU A 467 -23.84 -3.58 -29.61
C GLU A 467 -22.81 -2.54 -30.08
N ARG A 468 -21.66 -2.44 -29.39
CA ARG A 468 -20.59 -1.52 -29.81
C ARG A 468 -19.98 -1.95 -31.15
N LYS A 469 -19.72 -3.23 -31.33
CA LYS A 469 -19.21 -3.78 -32.59
C LYS A 469 -20.17 -3.51 -33.74
N TRP A 470 -21.47 -3.69 -33.52
CA TRP A 470 -22.48 -3.40 -34.53
C TRP A 470 -22.53 -1.90 -34.90
N ARG A 471 -22.50 -1.00 -33.91
CA ARG A 471 -22.45 0.44 -34.13
C ARG A 471 -21.22 0.86 -34.94
N GLN A 472 -20.07 0.29 -34.64
CA GLN A 472 -18.82 0.54 -35.35
C GLN A 472 -18.92 0.10 -36.80
N THR A 473 -19.39 -1.13 -37.05
CA THR A 473 -19.60 -1.63 -38.43
C THR A 473 -20.58 -0.79 -39.23
N VAL A 474 -21.67 -0.30 -38.59
CA VAL A 474 -22.62 0.59 -39.25
C VAL A 474 -22.00 1.94 -39.61
N ARG A 475 -21.16 2.49 -38.70
CA ARG A 475 -20.44 3.74 -38.94
C ARG A 475 -19.46 3.62 -40.11
N GLU A 476 -18.62 2.58 -40.10
CA GLU A 476 -17.64 2.28 -41.16
C GLU A 476 -18.35 2.12 -42.55
N LYS A 477 -19.49 1.43 -42.56
CA LYS A 477 -20.30 1.30 -43.80
C LYS A 477 -20.87 2.65 -44.26
N ARG A 478 -21.26 3.55 -43.39
CA ARG A 478 -21.73 4.89 -43.74
C ARG A 478 -20.60 5.77 -44.25
N GLU A 479 -19.45 5.75 -43.62
CA GLU A 479 -18.25 6.48 -44.05
C GLU A 479 -17.73 5.98 -45.40
N SER A 480 -17.78 4.69 -45.65
CA SER A 480 -17.41 4.09 -46.94
C SER A 480 -18.44 4.35 -48.05
N ALA A 481 -19.73 4.57 -47.72
CA ALA A 481 -20.78 4.84 -48.66
C ALA A 481 -20.85 6.34 -49.06
N ASN A 482 -20.37 7.27 -48.27
CA ASN A 482 -20.33 8.72 -48.52
C ASN A 482 -18.92 9.30 -48.30
N PRO A 483 -17.94 9.05 -49.18
CA PRO A 483 -16.59 9.56 -49.03
C PRO A 483 -16.46 11.09 -49.26
N SER A 484 -17.51 11.79 -49.70
CA SER A 484 -17.46 13.20 -50.12
C SER A 484 -17.80 14.23 -49.02
N GLU A 485 -18.29 13.83 -47.84
CA GLU A 485 -18.64 14.77 -46.76
C GLU A 485 -17.53 14.94 -45.68
N SER A 486 -16.40 14.29 -45.80
CA SER A 486 -15.33 14.32 -44.77
C SER A 486 -14.20 15.32 -45.03
N VAL A 487 -14.27 16.16 -46.11
CA VAL A 487 -13.17 17.06 -46.51
C VAL A 487 -13.42 18.55 -46.22
N ASP A 488 -14.60 18.95 -45.74
CA ASP A 488 -14.95 20.39 -45.61
C ASP A 488 -15.21 20.87 -44.16
N SER A 489 -14.35 20.51 -43.21
CA SER A 489 -14.37 21.14 -41.86
C SER A 489 -12.99 21.56 -41.31
N THR A 490 -12.02 21.81 -42.21
CA THR A 490 -10.71 22.39 -41.81
C THR A 490 -10.32 23.53 -42.72
N ALA A 491 -11.25 24.45 -43.03
CA ALA A 491 -10.95 25.76 -43.52
C ALA A 491 -11.87 26.76 -42.80
N ASP A 492 -11.26 27.62 -42.05
CA ASP A 492 -11.72 28.84 -41.37
C ASP A 492 -11.68 28.79 -39.81
N TYR A 493 -10.67 29.47 -39.40
CA TYR A 493 -10.29 30.21 -38.20
C TYR A 493 -9.07 29.65 -37.46
#